data_0c7dc9e711cd5981a61ecd7cdac0052e
#
_entry.id   0c7dc9e711cd5981a61ecd7cdac0052e
#
_cell.length_a   1.000
_cell.length_b   1.000
_cell.length_c   1.000
_cell.angle_alpha   90.00
_cell.angle_beta   90.00
_cell.angle_gamma   90.00
#
_symmetry.space_group_name_H-M   'P 1'
#
loop_
_entity.id
_entity.type
_entity.pdbx_description
1 polymer ?
#
loop_
_entity_poly.entity_id
_entity_poly.type
_entity_poly.pdbx_seq_one_letter_code
_entity_poly.pdbx_strand_id
1 'polypeptide(L)'
;MIIDNVKVYTESGEFVLGGIITQGDTITAVYTEKKKEVTLKKMNMTADSSVQKEKLTENVIDGKGAYAIPGLIDLHFHGCMGDDFCDGDKEAIRRIAEYEASVGVTAIAPATMTLPVEELESILKTAAEYKKECENINQIETKNDKKRADFVGINMEGPFISPIKKGAQDERNIIPCNEEIAQRFLDASDHLVKFLGIAPEESANAVSFIKNMKDKVNISLAHTNASYETAKEALEAGANHVVHLFNAMTGFTHREPGVVGAASDNEHAMSEIICDGVHIHPSMIRAAFKMMSAERMIFISDSMRATGMPDGQYTLGGLDVKVTGNRATLVSDGTLAGSVTNLADCMRTAVTQMGIPLETAVACATKNPAISLGIYEERGSISIGKKADILLLDQNLTLKKVIKSGR
;
A
#
# COMPACT_ATOMS: atom_id res chain seq x y z
N MET A 1 6.12 -14.25 -21.94
CA MET A 1 6.70 -15.12 -20.88
C MET A 1 5.66 -16.14 -20.45
N ILE A 2 6.07 -17.34 -20.06
CA ILE A 2 5.20 -18.34 -19.42
C ILE A 2 5.74 -18.58 -18.01
N ILE A 3 4.88 -18.48 -17.00
CA ILE A 3 5.17 -18.88 -15.64
C ILE A 3 4.36 -20.13 -15.40
N ASP A 4 5.00 -21.26 -15.24
CA ASP A 4 4.36 -22.58 -15.17
C ASP A 4 4.63 -23.25 -13.82
N ASN A 5 3.84 -24.27 -13.50
CA ASN A 5 4.00 -25.06 -12.28
C ASN A 5 4.02 -24.18 -11.01
N VAL A 6 3.02 -23.30 -10.90
CA VAL A 6 2.80 -22.40 -9.76
C VAL A 6 1.39 -22.58 -9.18
N LYS A 7 1.27 -22.32 -7.90
CA LYS A 7 -0.04 -22.13 -7.26
C LYS A 7 -0.48 -20.69 -7.49
N VAL A 8 -1.35 -20.49 -8.49
CA VAL A 8 -1.83 -19.15 -8.87
C VAL A 8 -2.90 -18.69 -7.89
N TYR A 9 -2.73 -17.52 -7.31
CA TYR A 9 -3.80 -16.84 -6.56
C TYR A 9 -4.83 -16.29 -7.55
N THR A 10 -5.99 -16.90 -7.54
CA THR A 10 -7.09 -16.57 -8.48
C THR A 10 -7.88 -15.35 -8.01
N GLU A 11 -8.67 -14.78 -8.90
CA GLU A 11 -9.57 -13.67 -8.57
C GLU A 11 -10.67 -14.05 -7.55
N SER A 12 -11.01 -15.35 -7.45
CA SER A 12 -11.91 -15.88 -6.40
C SER A 12 -11.25 -15.98 -5.02
N GLY A 13 -9.97 -15.66 -4.89
CA GLY A 13 -9.26 -15.69 -3.61
C GLY A 13 -8.76 -17.09 -3.21
N GLU A 14 -8.54 -17.99 -4.20
CA GLU A 14 -8.07 -19.35 -3.98
C GLU A 14 -6.75 -19.61 -4.70
N PHE A 15 -5.93 -20.54 -4.18
CA PHE A 15 -4.74 -21.00 -4.86
C PHE A 15 -5.03 -22.24 -5.71
N VAL A 16 -4.73 -22.15 -7.01
CA VAL A 16 -4.92 -23.26 -7.96
C VAL A 16 -3.62 -23.56 -8.70
N LEU A 17 -3.23 -24.84 -8.76
CA LEU A 17 -2.04 -25.25 -9.52
C LEU A 17 -2.27 -25.03 -11.01
N GLY A 18 -1.32 -24.34 -11.66
CA GLY A 18 -1.43 -23.98 -13.07
C GLY A 18 -0.29 -23.08 -13.52
N GLY A 19 -0.62 -22.08 -14.33
CA GLY A 19 0.35 -21.12 -14.83
C GLY A 19 -0.28 -19.86 -15.40
N ILE A 20 0.61 -18.94 -15.77
CA ILE A 20 0.27 -17.59 -16.23
C ILE A 20 1.05 -17.31 -17.51
N ILE A 21 0.40 -16.71 -18.49
CA ILE A 21 1.04 -16.24 -19.73
C ILE A 21 0.96 -14.73 -19.78
N THR A 22 2.11 -14.11 -20.05
CA THR A 22 2.20 -12.65 -20.22
C THR A 22 2.71 -12.30 -21.61
N GLN A 23 2.23 -11.21 -22.17
CA GLN A 23 2.73 -10.61 -23.41
C GLN A 23 3.00 -9.12 -23.17
N GLY A 24 4.25 -8.71 -23.27
CA GLY A 24 4.65 -7.39 -22.79
C GLY A 24 4.38 -7.27 -21.30
N ASP A 25 3.73 -6.20 -20.89
CA ASP A 25 3.39 -5.87 -19.51
C ASP A 25 2.01 -6.40 -19.06
N THR A 26 1.35 -7.20 -19.90
CA THR A 26 -0.05 -7.61 -19.70
C THR A 26 -0.18 -9.12 -19.52
N ILE A 27 -1.07 -9.54 -18.63
CA ILE A 27 -1.48 -10.94 -18.47
C ILE A 27 -2.45 -11.31 -19.59
N THR A 28 -2.08 -12.30 -20.40
CA THR A 28 -2.90 -12.71 -21.55
C THR A 28 -3.62 -14.02 -21.34
N ALA A 29 -3.15 -14.88 -20.44
CA ALA A 29 -3.87 -16.07 -20.02
C ALA A 29 -3.52 -16.50 -18.61
N VAL A 30 -4.47 -17.14 -17.94
CA VAL A 30 -4.30 -17.88 -16.69
C VAL A 30 -4.92 -19.25 -16.91
N TYR A 31 -4.22 -20.32 -16.54
CA TYR A 31 -4.70 -21.67 -16.74
C TYR A 31 -4.46 -22.56 -15.52
N THR A 32 -5.37 -23.50 -15.32
CA THR A 32 -5.16 -24.61 -14.38
C THR A 32 -4.41 -25.74 -15.08
N GLU A 33 -3.74 -26.60 -14.32
CA GLU A 33 -3.01 -27.75 -14.90
C GLU A 33 -3.88 -28.58 -15.85
N LYS A 34 -5.17 -28.80 -15.50
CA LYS A 34 -6.13 -29.52 -16.35
C LYS A 34 -6.44 -28.84 -17.69
N LYS A 35 -6.26 -27.53 -17.81
CA LYS A 35 -6.56 -26.74 -19.00
C LYS A 35 -5.30 -26.27 -19.76
N LYS A 36 -4.12 -26.64 -19.29
CA LYS A 36 -2.82 -26.19 -19.83
C LYS A 36 -2.72 -26.40 -21.36
N GLU A 37 -2.86 -27.63 -21.83
CA GLU A 37 -2.73 -27.95 -23.28
C GLU A 37 -3.74 -27.17 -24.13
N VAL A 38 -4.99 -27.08 -23.69
CA VAL A 38 -6.05 -26.35 -24.41
C VAL A 38 -5.72 -24.86 -24.49
N THR A 39 -5.23 -24.27 -23.40
CA THR A 39 -4.86 -22.85 -23.35
C THR A 39 -3.66 -22.57 -24.24
N LEU A 40 -2.61 -23.37 -24.16
CA LEU A 40 -1.42 -23.22 -25.01
C LEU A 40 -1.75 -23.37 -26.50
N LYS A 41 -2.64 -24.30 -26.87
CA LYS A 41 -3.13 -24.46 -28.25
C LYS A 41 -3.89 -23.22 -28.74
N LYS A 42 -4.81 -22.68 -27.94
CA LYS A 42 -5.56 -21.46 -28.28
C LYS A 42 -4.67 -20.24 -28.48
N MET A 43 -3.56 -20.16 -27.77
CA MET A 43 -2.60 -19.05 -27.87
C MET A 43 -1.59 -19.26 -29.03
N ASN A 44 -1.77 -20.29 -29.91
CA ASN A 44 -0.80 -20.69 -30.95
C ASN A 44 0.62 -20.88 -30.40
N MET A 45 0.73 -21.27 -29.13
CA MET A 45 2.00 -21.49 -28.44
C MET A 45 2.42 -23.00 -28.46
N THR A 46 1.71 -23.82 -29.20
CA THR A 46 2.12 -25.19 -29.46
C THR A 46 3.02 -25.21 -30.69
N ALA A 47 4.22 -25.71 -30.53
CA ALA A 47 5.23 -25.69 -31.56
C ALA A 47 4.89 -26.64 -32.73
N ASP A 48 4.48 -26.07 -33.86
CA ASP A 48 4.50 -26.76 -35.16
C ASP A 48 5.77 -26.46 -35.96
N SER A 49 6.67 -25.60 -35.46
CA SER A 49 7.98 -25.34 -36.08
C SER A 49 9.11 -25.28 -35.03
N SER A 50 10.30 -25.78 -35.40
CA SER A 50 11.50 -25.82 -34.55
C SER A 50 11.91 -24.41 -34.02
N VAL A 51 11.71 -23.36 -34.81
CA VAL A 51 12.07 -21.98 -34.48
C VAL A 51 11.08 -21.37 -33.42
N GLN A 52 9.80 -21.79 -33.45
CA GLN A 52 8.85 -21.36 -32.41
C GLN A 52 9.06 -22.09 -31.08
N LYS A 53 9.55 -23.34 -31.15
CA LYS A 53 9.87 -24.13 -29.96
C LYS A 53 11.03 -23.54 -29.17
N GLU A 54 12.11 -23.10 -29.83
CA GLU A 54 13.26 -22.45 -29.20
C GLU A 54 12.86 -21.12 -28.55
N LYS A 55 12.09 -20.25 -29.23
CA LYS A 55 11.61 -18.98 -28.65
C LYS A 55 10.65 -19.13 -27.45
N LEU A 56 9.89 -20.24 -27.41
CA LEU A 56 8.99 -20.54 -26.28
C LEU A 56 9.75 -21.05 -25.06
N THR A 57 10.82 -21.86 -25.26
CA THR A 57 11.62 -22.40 -24.15
C THR A 57 12.51 -21.36 -23.49
N GLU A 58 12.95 -20.33 -24.20
CA GLU A 58 13.77 -19.23 -23.65
C GLU A 58 13.05 -18.33 -22.65
N ASN A 59 11.71 -18.33 -22.61
CA ASN A 59 10.90 -17.45 -21.76
C ASN A 59 9.95 -18.21 -20.81
N VAL A 60 10.30 -19.43 -20.41
CA VAL A 60 9.53 -20.22 -19.44
C VAL A 60 10.19 -20.17 -18.06
N ILE A 61 9.43 -19.79 -17.06
CA ILE A 61 9.81 -19.86 -15.65
C ILE A 61 9.07 -21.06 -15.05
N ASP A 62 9.82 -22.10 -14.63
CA ASP A 62 9.28 -23.17 -13.79
C ASP A 62 9.23 -22.68 -12.33
N GLY A 63 8.03 -22.48 -11.81
CA GLY A 63 7.83 -22.03 -10.44
C GLY A 63 8.02 -23.11 -9.37
N LYS A 64 8.18 -24.39 -9.75
CA LYS A 64 8.43 -25.51 -8.82
C LYS A 64 7.42 -25.58 -7.66
N GLY A 65 6.16 -25.28 -7.94
CA GLY A 65 5.08 -25.28 -6.94
C GLY A 65 5.06 -24.04 -6.01
N ALA A 66 5.79 -22.97 -6.36
CA ALA A 66 5.75 -21.70 -5.66
C ALA A 66 4.34 -21.07 -5.68
N TYR A 67 4.03 -20.23 -4.72
CA TYR A 67 2.86 -19.38 -4.79
C TYR A 67 3.11 -18.24 -5.76
N ALA A 68 2.19 -18.04 -6.70
CA ALA A 68 2.17 -16.87 -7.59
C ALA A 68 1.04 -15.95 -7.14
N ILE A 69 1.41 -14.77 -6.65
CA ILE A 69 0.47 -13.75 -6.15
C ILE A 69 0.61 -12.46 -6.97
N PRO A 70 -0.39 -11.57 -6.99
CA PRO A 70 -0.24 -10.24 -7.56
C PRO A 70 0.88 -9.48 -6.87
N GLY A 71 1.50 -8.53 -7.56
CA GLY A 71 2.40 -7.57 -6.92
C GLY A 71 1.71 -6.82 -5.79
N LEU A 72 2.43 -6.62 -4.68
CA LEU A 72 1.92 -5.92 -3.51
C LEU A 72 1.72 -4.43 -3.82
N ILE A 73 0.79 -3.81 -3.10
CA ILE A 73 0.46 -2.39 -3.21
C ILE A 73 0.53 -1.78 -1.82
N ASP A 74 1.49 -0.89 -1.58
CA ASP A 74 1.60 -0.14 -0.33
C ASP A 74 1.05 1.28 -0.53
N LEU A 75 -0.02 1.59 0.19
CA LEU A 75 -0.68 2.89 0.09
C LEU A 75 -0.42 3.81 1.29
N HIS A 76 0.42 3.35 2.25
CA HIS A 76 0.80 4.15 3.40
C HIS A 76 2.17 3.74 3.93
N PHE A 77 3.18 4.54 3.61
CA PHE A 77 4.54 4.46 4.13
C PHE A 77 5.27 5.78 3.83
N HIS A 78 6.33 6.11 4.57
CA HIS A 78 7.05 7.38 4.45
C HIS A 78 8.36 7.26 3.68
N GLY A 79 9.04 6.12 3.77
CA GLY A 79 10.34 5.96 3.11
C GLY A 79 11.04 4.66 3.41
N CYS A 80 12.28 4.55 2.90
CA CYS A 80 13.17 3.40 3.07
C CYS A 80 14.59 3.75 2.62
N MET A 81 15.59 2.94 2.99
CA MET A 81 16.98 3.04 2.52
C MET A 81 17.65 4.41 2.73
N GLY A 82 17.22 5.14 3.77
CA GLY A 82 17.73 6.47 4.11
C GLY A 82 16.94 7.62 3.50
N ASP A 83 16.07 7.36 2.52
CA ASP A 83 15.24 8.36 1.84
C ASP A 83 13.84 8.44 2.45
N ASP A 84 13.23 9.62 2.37
CA ASP A 84 11.85 9.91 2.79
C ASP A 84 11.11 10.61 1.65
N PHE A 85 9.84 10.29 1.49
CA PHE A 85 9.01 10.95 0.48
C PHE A 85 8.94 12.47 0.68
N CYS A 86 8.95 12.90 1.94
CA CYS A 86 8.95 14.31 2.31
C CYS A 86 10.33 15.00 2.14
N ASP A 87 11.38 14.31 1.71
CA ASP A 87 12.62 14.98 1.28
C ASP A 87 12.39 15.86 0.03
N GLY A 88 11.27 15.68 -0.68
CA GLY A 88 10.89 16.52 -1.84
C GLY A 88 11.88 16.41 -3.00
N ASP A 89 12.53 15.26 -3.15
CA ASP A 89 13.55 14.99 -4.18
C ASP A 89 13.12 13.81 -5.08
N LYS A 90 13.11 14.03 -6.40
CA LYS A 90 12.76 12.99 -7.38
C LYS A 90 13.66 11.78 -7.35
N GLU A 91 14.94 11.95 -7.05
CA GLU A 91 15.90 10.85 -6.91
C GLU A 91 15.63 10.02 -5.64
N ALA A 92 15.20 10.65 -4.54
CA ALA A 92 14.74 9.95 -3.35
C ALA A 92 13.50 9.09 -3.68
N ILE A 93 12.48 9.66 -4.33
CA ILE A 93 11.29 8.91 -4.77
C ILE A 93 11.68 7.75 -5.68
N ARG A 94 12.64 7.94 -6.59
CA ARG A 94 13.14 6.88 -7.47
C ARG A 94 13.79 5.74 -6.69
N ARG A 95 14.67 6.04 -5.72
CA ARG A 95 15.34 5.02 -4.90
C ARG A 95 14.34 4.27 -4.02
N ILE A 96 13.35 4.98 -3.46
CA ILE A 96 12.22 4.38 -2.74
C ILE A 96 11.49 3.39 -3.65
N ALA A 97 11.09 3.80 -4.86
CA ALA A 97 10.38 2.95 -5.81
C ALA A 97 11.22 1.72 -6.25
N GLU A 98 12.54 1.85 -6.34
CA GLU A 98 13.46 0.74 -6.64
C GLU A 98 13.53 -0.26 -5.48
N TYR A 99 13.64 0.22 -4.24
CA TYR A 99 13.64 -0.65 -3.06
C TYR A 99 12.31 -1.37 -2.92
N GLU A 100 11.19 -0.67 -2.99
CA GLU A 100 9.86 -1.24 -2.86
C GLU A 100 9.61 -2.34 -3.91
N ALA A 101 10.02 -2.11 -5.17
CA ALA A 101 9.96 -3.15 -6.20
C ALA A 101 10.83 -4.36 -5.85
N SER A 102 12.00 -4.15 -5.24
CA SER A 102 12.92 -5.24 -4.87
C SER A 102 12.36 -6.16 -3.79
N VAL A 103 11.50 -5.63 -2.92
CA VAL A 103 10.82 -6.38 -1.84
C VAL A 103 9.40 -6.84 -2.23
N GLY A 104 9.00 -6.64 -3.50
CA GLY A 104 7.74 -7.17 -4.03
C GLY A 104 6.57 -6.18 -4.05
N VAL A 105 6.76 -4.94 -3.62
CA VAL A 105 5.75 -3.90 -3.79
C VAL A 105 5.87 -3.33 -5.19
N THR A 106 4.83 -3.48 -6.01
CA THR A 106 4.86 -3.11 -7.43
C THR A 106 4.12 -1.82 -7.74
N ALA A 107 3.36 -1.30 -6.78
CA ALA A 107 2.70 -0.01 -6.84
C ALA A 107 2.72 0.66 -5.46
N ILE A 108 2.97 1.97 -5.44
CA ILE A 108 3.15 2.75 -4.21
C ILE A 108 2.31 4.03 -4.21
N ALA A 109 1.76 4.35 -3.04
CA ALA A 109 1.21 5.66 -2.73
C ALA A 109 1.80 6.12 -1.38
N PRO A 110 3.00 6.72 -1.38
CA PRO A 110 3.67 7.13 -0.15
C PRO A 110 2.87 8.18 0.61
N ALA A 111 3.08 8.21 1.93
CA ALA A 111 2.44 9.15 2.82
C ALA A 111 3.31 10.40 3.05
N THR A 112 2.65 11.56 3.18
CA THR A 112 3.33 12.77 3.67
C THR A 112 3.37 12.77 5.20
N MET A 113 4.22 13.64 5.76
CA MET A 113 4.18 14.04 7.16
C MET A 113 3.40 15.36 7.32
N THR A 114 3.08 15.72 8.55
CA THR A 114 2.52 17.05 8.88
C THR A 114 3.62 18.10 8.85
N LEU A 115 3.70 18.84 7.76
CA LEU A 115 4.70 19.87 7.46
C LEU A 115 4.01 21.21 7.15
N PRO A 116 4.74 22.35 7.06
CA PRO A 116 4.20 23.60 6.59
C PRO A 116 3.50 23.47 5.24
N VAL A 117 2.40 24.19 5.02
CA VAL A 117 1.57 24.10 3.81
C VAL A 117 2.38 24.30 2.53
N GLU A 118 3.24 25.31 2.51
CA GLU A 118 4.08 25.65 1.34
C GLU A 118 5.12 24.55 1.05
N GLU A 119 5.64 23.90 2.08
CA GLU A 119 6.57 22.78 1.96
C GLU A 119 5.85 21.55 1.38
N LEU A 120 4.65 21.22 1.90
CA LEU A 120 3.80 20.17 1.33
C LEU A 120 3.49 20.41 -0.14
N GLU A 121 3.13 21.62 -0.53
CA GLU A 121 2.90 21.96 -1.94
C GLU A 121 4.14 21.73 -2.81
N SER A 122 5.33 22.06 -2.31
CA SER A 122 6.58 21.83 -3.02
C SER A 122 6.85 20.35 -3.21
N ILE A 123 6.67 19.54 -2.16
CA ILE A 123 6.79 18.08 -2.21
C ILE A 123 5.81 17.48 -3.22
N LEU A 124 4.54 17.90 -3.17
CA LEU A 124 3.48 17.43 -4.06
C LEU A 124 3.78 17.78 -5.55
N LYS A 125 4.31 18.97 -5.83
CA LYS A 125 4.76 19.36 -7.18
C LYS A 125 5.90 18.48 -7.68
N THR A 126 6.90 18.23 -6.82
CA THR A 126 8.02 17.34 -7.14
C THR A 126 7.54 15.93 -7.46
N ALA A 127 6.57 15.42 -6.71
CA ALA A 127 5.97 14.10 -6.94
C ALA A 127 5.21 14.06 -8.29
N ALA A 128 4.45 15.11 -8.62
CA ALA A 128 3.77 15.23 -9.91
C ALA A 128 4.75 15.28 -11.09
N GLU A 129 5.85 15.99 -10.96
CA GLU A 129 6.92 16.01 -11.95
C GLU A 129 7.57 14.62 -12.11
N TYR A 130 7.90 13.94 -11.00
CA TYR A 130 8.43 12.58 -11.03
C TYR A 130 7.49 11.61 -11.76
N LYS A 131 6.20 11.69 -11.50
CA LYS A 131 5.19 10.87 -12.18
C LYS A 131 5.19 11.08 -13.69
N LYS A 132 5.23 12.33 -14.15
CA LYS A 132 5.30 12.68 -15.57
C LYS A 132 6.59 12.18 -16.23
N GLU A 133 7.72 12.28 -15.53
CA GLU A 133 8.98 11.72 -16.03
C GLU A 133 8.91 10.19 -16.20
N CYS A 134 8.34 9.47 -15.22
CA CYS A 134 8.16 8.01 -15.32
C CYS A 134 7.29 7.62 -16.53
N GLU A 135 6.23 8.34 -16.83
CA GLU A 135 5.37 8.08 -17.99
C GLU A 135 6.11 8.27 -19.32
N ASN A 136 7.01 9.26 -19.40
CA ASN A 136 7.83 9.49 -20.58
C ASN A 136 8.95 8.43 -20.73
N ILE A 137 9.56 7.98 -19.63
CA ILE A 137 10.66 6.99 -19.62
C ILE A 137 10.15 5.58 -19.96
N ASN A 138 8.94 5.19 -19.57
CA ASN A 138 8.35 3.87 -19.88
C ASN A 138 8.35 3.55 -21.38
N GLN A 139 8.57 4.54 -22.25
CA GLN A 139 8.75 4.35 -23.70
C GLN A 139 10.18 3.97 -24.11
N ILE A 140 11.17 4.04 -23.20
CA ILE A 140 12.62 3.93 -23.54
C ILE A 140 13.35 2.89 -22.66
N GLU A 141 12.73 2.33 -21.59
CA GLU A 141 13.39 1.43 -20.65
C GLU A 141 14.01 0.20 -21.31
N THR A 142 15.30 -0.03 -21.02
CA THR A 142 16.06 -1.20 -21.47
C THR A 142 15.92 -2.38 -20.51
N LYS A 143 16.26 -3.60 -20.97
CA LYS A 143 16.25 -4.83 -20.15
C LYS A 143 17.15 -4.78 -18.89
N ASN A 144 18.06 -3.83 -18.80
CA ASN A 144 19.04 -3.70 -17.73
C ASN A 144 18.67 -2.67 -16.64
N ASP A 145 17.55 -1.95 -16.81
CA ASP A 145 17.14 -0.96 -15.81
C ASP A 145 16.58 -1.65 -14.55
N LYS A 146 16.84 -1.07 -13.39
CA LYS A 146 16.28 -1.54 -12.14
C LYS A 146 14.76 -1.44 -12.18
N LYS A 147 14.09 -2.49 -11.70
CA LYS A 147 12.63 -2.47 -11.54
C LYS A 147 12.23 -1.40 -10.53
N ARG A 148 11.13 -0.71 -10.81
CA ARG A 148 10.56 0.31 -9.94
C ARG A 148 9.09 0.00 -9.67
N ALA A 149 8.63 0.27 -8.47
CA ALA A 149 7.21 0.31 -8.17
C ALA A 149 6.55 1.48 -8.91
N ASP A 150 5.37 1.27 -9.46
CA ASP A 150 4.62 2.36 -10.09
C ASP A 150 4.12 3.33 -9.03
N PHE A 151 4.41 4.61 -9.20
CA PHE A 151 3.87 5.68 -8.38
C PHE A 151 2.41 5.93 -8.77
N VAL A 152 1.45 5.50 -7.93
CA VAL A 152 0.02 5.49 -8.26
C VAL A 152 -0.82 6.52 -7.51
N GLY A 153 -0.25 7.16 -6.50
CA GLY A 153 -0.94 8.16 -5.71
C GLY A 153 -0.08 8.67 -4.56
N ILE A 154 -0.70 9.50 -3.72
CA ILE A 154 -0.13 10.05 -2.50
C ILE A 154 -1.19 9.92 -1.41
N ASN A 155 -0.77 9.53 -0.20
CA ASN A 155 -1.59 9.52 1.01
C ASN A 155 -1.16 10.71 1.89
N MET A 156 -2.01 11.70 2.08
CA MET A 156 -1.68 12.83 2.94
C MET A 156 -2.03 12.53 4.39
N GLU A 157 -1.00 12.28 5.21
CA GLU A 157 -1.13 12.12 6.65
C GLU A 157 -0.98 13.45 7.37
N GLY A 158 -2.05 14.20 7.41
CA GLY A 158 -2.08 15.60 7.88
C GLY A 158 -2.07 16.60 6.72
N PRO A 159 -2.09 17.90 7.03
CA PRO A 159 -1.94 18.55 8.35
C PRO A 159 -3.23 18.69 9.19
N PHE A 160 -4.37 18.15 8.76
CA PHE A 160 -5.69 18.33 9.40
C PHE A 160 -5.95 17.32 10.53
N ILE A 161 -4.95 17.04 11.36
CA ILE A 161 -4.96 16.00 12.39
C ILE A 161 -5.11 16.57 13.80
N SER A 162 -5.24 15.70 14.83
CA SER A 162 -5.38 16.12 16.22
C SER A 162 -4.03 16.29 16.91
N PRO A 163 -3.78 17.41 17.59
CA PRO A 163 -2.58 17.58 18.41
C PRO A 163 -2.52 16.59 19.57
N ILE A 164 -3.69 16.10 20.05
CA ILE A 164 -3.77 15.10 21.13
C ILE A 164 -3.31 13.72 20.64
N LYS A 165 -3.52 13.42 19.36
CA LYS A 165 -3.16 12.13 18.72
C LYS A 165 -2.08 12.27 17.65
N LYS A 166 -1.26 13.29 17.76
CA LYS A 166 -0.21 13.61 16.78
C LYS A 166 0.80 12.47 16.55
N GLY A 167 1.04 11.60 17.53
CA GLY A 167 2.07 10.57 17.41
C GLY A 167 3.44 11.18 17.09
N ALA A 168 4.06 10.74 15.99
CA ALA A 168 5.33 11.25 15.47
C ALA A 168 5.18 12.45 14.51
N GLN A 169 4.03 13.17 14.54
CA GLN A 169 3.82 14.37 13.74
C GLN A 169 4.21 15.63 14.49
N ASP A 170 4.64 16.68 13.78
CA ASP A 170 4.99 17.97 14.38
C ASP A 170 3.73 18.83 14.62
N GLU A 171 3.38 19.01 15.89
CA GLU A 171 2.18 19.76 16.29
C GLU A 171 2.16 21.21 15.82
N ARG A 172 3.33 21.82 15.55
CA ARG A 172 3.44 23.21 15.09
C ARG A 172 2.81 23.44 13.71
N ASN A 173 2.66 22.38 12.94
CA ASN A 173 2.14 22.41 11.57
C ASN A 173 0.70 21.90 11.47
N ILE A 174 0.10 21.50 12.59
CA ILE A 174 -1.30 21.04 12.61
C ILE A 174 -2.23 22.25 12.43
N ILE A 175 -3.17 22.10 11.52
CA ILE A 175 -4.20 23.13 11.23
C ILE A 175 -5.59 22.48 11.12
N PRO A 176 -6.67 23.25 11.36
CA PRO A 176 -8.03 22.73 11.16
C PRO A 176 -8.34 22.52 9.68
N CYS A 177 -9.36 21.69 9.39
CA CYS A 177 -9.83 21.42 8.03
C CYS A 177 -10.12 22.72 7.27
N ASN A 178 -9.51 22.85 6.08
CA ASN A 178 -9.64 24.01 5.20
C ASN A 178 -9.73 23.56 3.74
N GLU A 179 -10.87 23.83 3.10
CA GLU A 179 -11.14 23.41 1.73
C GLU A 179 -10.23 24.08 0.70
N GLU A 180 -9.84 25.35 0.90
CA GLU A 180 -8.94 26.07 0.01
C GLU A 180 -7.53 25.43 0.05
N ILE A 181 -7.01 25.15 1.24
CA ILE A 181 -5.71 24.48 1.40
C ILE A 181 -5.76 23.06 0.82
N ALA A 182 -6.83 22.30 1.09
CA ALA A 182 -7.01 20.97 0.50
C ALA A 182 -7.02 21.02 -1.03
N GLN A 183 -7.72 22.00 -1.64
CA GLN A 183 -7.74 22.18 -3.08
C GLN A 183 -6.33 22.52 -3.62
N ARG A 184 -5.58 23.39 -2.92
CA ARG A 184 -4.18 23.69 -3.29
C ARG A 184 -3.31 22.44 -3.33
N PHE A 185 -3.48 21.51 -2.39
CA PHE A 185 -2.77 20.23 -2.39
C PHE A 185 -3.15 19.34 -3.59
N LEU A 186 -4.45 19.26 -3.91
CA LEU A 186 -4.91 18.52 -5.09
C LEU A 186 -4.32 19.10 -6.38
N ASP A 187 -4.33 20.42 -6.51
CA ASP A 187 -3.80 21.12 -7.69
C ASP A 187 -2.26 20.97 -7.78
N ALA A 188 -1.54 21.14 -6.66
CA ALA A 188 -0.09 21.00 -6.62
C ALA A 188 0.38 19.59 -7.00
N SER A 189 -0.39 18.57 -6.62
CA SER A 189 -0.10 17.16 -6.93
C SER A 189 -0.55 16.71 -8.32
N ASP A 190 -1.15 17.57 -9.14
CA ASP A 190 -1.82 17.17 -10.38
C ASP A 190 -2.82 16.01 -10.15
N HIS A 191 -3.61 16.11 -9.06
CA HIS A 191 -4.59 15.12 -8.58
C HIS A 191 -4.02 13.73 -8.23
N LEU A 192 -2.73 13.65 -7.90
CA LEU A 192 -2.12 12.42 -7.39
C LEU A 192 -2.45 12.14 -5.92
N VAL A 193 -2.89 13.12 -5.14
CA VAL A 193 -3.40 12.88 -3.78
C VAL A 193 -4.66 12.03 -3.88
N LYS A 194 -4.62 10.83 -3.30
CA LYS A 194 -5.71 9.86 -3.28
C LYS A 194 -6.42 9.78 -1.95
N PHE A 195 -5.70 10.09 -0.87
CA PHE A 195 -6.23 10.11 0.50
C PHE A 195 -5.83 11.39 1.19
N LEU A 196 -6.76 11.93 2.01
CA LEU A 196 -6.54 13.10 2.84
C LEU A 196 -6.99 12.80 4.26
N GLY A 197 -6.03 12.70 5.17
CA GLY A 197 -6.23 12.39 6.58
C GLY A 197 -6.76 13.59 7.37
N ILE A 198 -7.81 13.37 8.16
CA ILE A 198 -8.41 14.39 9.03
C ILE A 198 -8.73 13.85 10.43
N ALA A 199 -8.70 14.73 11.41
CA ALA A 199 -9.29 14.55 12.74
C ALA A 199 -10.60 15.39 12.81
N PRO A 200 -11.77 14.76 12.69
CA PRO A 200 -13.03 15.50 12.55
C PRO A 200 -13.39 16.32 13.79
N GLU A 201 -12.93 15.92 14.98
CA GLU A 201 -13.18 16.63 16.23
C GLU A 201 -12.45 17.99 16.31
N GLU A 202 -11.39 18.17 15.53
CA GLU A 202 -10.57 19.41 15.57
C GLU A 202 -11.14 20.53 14.70
N SER A 203 -12.26 20.29 14.00
CA SER A 203 -12.82 21.26 13.07
C SER A 203 -14.34 21.32 13.15
N ALA A 204 -14.88 22.46 13.52
CA ALA A 204 -16.34 22.67 13.57
C ALA A 204 -17.03 22.50 12.20
N ASN A 205 -16.29 22.63 11.11
CA ASN A 205 -16.75 22.46 9.74
C ASN A 205 -16.42 21.06 9.14
N ALA A 206 -15.96 20.09 9.94
CA ALA A 206 -15.48 18.80 9.44
C ALA A 206 -16.52 18.08 8.55
N VAL A 207 -17.78 18.05 8.97
CA VAL A 207 -18.87 17.39 8.21
C VAL A 207 -19.09 18.07 6.84
N SER A 208 -19.10 19.40 6.79
CA SER A 208 -19.23 20.12 5.52
C SER A 208 -18.00 19.95 4.65
N PHE A 209 -16.80 19.98 5.23
CA PHE A 209 -15.55 19.71 4.56
C PHE A 209 -15.57 18.31 3.89
N ILE A 210 -15.94 17.27 4.65
CA ILE A 210 -16.05 15.92 4.11
C ILE A 210 -17.01 15.87 2.91
N LYS A 211 -18.22 16.43 3.06
CA LYS A 211 -19.24 16.45 2.00
C LYS A 211 -18.77 17.16 0.73
N ASN A 212 -17.98 18.23 0.85
CA ASN A 212 -17.50 19.01 -0.29
C ASN A 212 -16.25 18.40 -0.95
N MET A 213 -15.49 17.57 -0.22
CA MET A 213 -14.24 17.01 -0.71
C MET A 213 -14.32 15.53 -1.13
N LYS A 214 -15.28 14.76 -0.64
CA LYS A 214 -15.38 13.30 -0.85
C LYS A 214 -15.42 12.83 -2.31
N ASP A 215 -15.92 13.66 -3.21
CA ASP A 215 -15.99 13.35 -4.65
C ASP A 215 -14.67 13.71 -5.39
N LYS A 216 -13.73 14.35 -4.70
CA LYS A 216 -12.42 14.76 -5.23
C LYS A 216 -11.28 13.91 -4.71
N VAL A 217 -11.38 13.44 -3.47
CA VAL A 217 -10.33 12.69 -2.75
C VAL A 217 -10.97 11.80 -1.69
N ASN A 218 -10.39 10.63 -1.41
CA ASN A 218 -10.84 9.82 -0.27
C ASN A 218 -10.50 10.54 1.04
N ILE A 219 -11.48 10.72 1.90
CA ILE A 219 -11.27 11.31 3.22
C ILE A 219 -11.04 10.19 4.23
N SER A 220 -9.92 10.28 4.93
CA SER A 220 -9.48 9.30 5.92
C SER A 220 -9.60 9.86 7.32
N LEU A 221 -10.07 9.06 8.29
CA LEU A 221 -9.92 9.35 9.71
C LEU A 221 -8.49 8.98 10.13
N ALA A 222 -7.70 9.97 10.51
CA ALA A 222 -6.27 9.84 10.78
C ALA A 222 -5.88 10.65 12.01
N HIS A 223 -4.99 10.11 12.87
CA HIS A 223 -4.47 10.83 14.03
C HIS A 223 -5.56 11.63 14.78
N THR A 224 -6.59 10.92 15.24
CA THR A 224 -7.83 11.54 15.72
C THR A 224 -8.19 11.07 17.12
N ASN A 225 -8.64 12.01 17.94
CA ASN A 225 -9.21 11.74 19.27
C ASN A 225 -10.75 11.71 19.23
N ALA A 226 -11.34 11.48 18.05
CA ALA A 226 -12.79 11.48 17.87
C ALA A 226 -13.48 10.45 18.77
N SER A 227 -14.63 10.84 19.31
CA SER A 227 -15.58 9.92 19.94
C SER A 227 -16.20 9.00 18.90
N TYR A 228 -16.91 7.97 19.34
CA TYR A 228 -17.68 7.11 18.44
C TYR A 228 -18.68 7.92 17.59
N GLU A 229 -19.41 8.85 18.23
CA GLU A 229 -20.43 9.66 17.58
C GLU A 229 -19.81 10.57 16.51
N THR A 230 -18.70 11.25 16.84
CA THR A 230 -18.00 12.13 15.89
C THR A 230 -17.42 11.34 14.70
N ALA A 231 -16.82 10.18 14.97
CA ALA A 231 -16.29 9.31 13.90
C ALA A 231 -17.41 8.76 13.03
N LYS A 232 -18.53 8.32 13.62
CA LYS A 232 -19.71 7.84 12.91
C LYS A 232 -20.29 8.93 12.00
N GLU A 233 -20.47 10.15 12.50
CA GLU A 233 -20.97 11.29 11.72
C GLU A 233 -20.05 11.60 10.53
N ALA A 234 -18.72 11.54 10.73
CA ALA A 234 -17.74 11.74 9.67
C ALA A 234 -17.84 10.65 8.58
N LEU A 235 -17.97 9.37 8.97
CA LEU A 235 -18.15 8.25 8.03
C LEU A 235 -19.48 8.36 7.28
N GLU A 236 -20.59 8.73 7.96
CA GLU A 236 -21.89 8.98 7.35
C GLU A 236 -21.86 10.19 6.39
N ALA A 237 -21.02 11.19 6.65
CA ALA A 237 -20.82 12.33 5.76
C ALA A 237 -20.07 11.98 4.47
N GLY A 238 -19.32 10.88 4.46
CA GLY A 238 -18.61 10.39 3.29
C GLY A 238 -17.12 10.14 3.47
N ALA A 239 -16.57 10.24 4.70
CA ALA A 239 -15.25 9.67 4.98
C ALA A 239 -15.33 8.15 4.76
N ASN A 240 -14.35 7.58 4.06
CA ASN A 240 -14.42 6.21 3.59
C ASN A 240 -13.17 5.37 3.90
N HIS A 241 -12.28 5.93 4.74
CA HIS A 241 -10.99 5.30 5.06
C HIS A 241 -10.59 5.57 6.51
N VAL A 242 -9.90 4.64 7.16
CA VAL A 242 -9.34 4.78 8.51
C VAL A 242 -7.86 4.41 8.46
N VAL A 243 -7.01 5.35 8.83
CA VAL A 243 -5.56 5.22 8.77
C VAL A 243 -5.05 4.38 9.95
N HIS A 244 -4.10 3.48 9.71
CA HIS A 244 -3.39 2.60 10.67
C HIS A 244 -4.19 2.29 11.95
N LEU A 245 -5.30 1.57 11.77
CA LEU A 245 -6.28 1.22 12.81
C LEU A 245 -5.64 0.90 14.17
N PHE A 246 -6.18 1.45 15.26
CA PHE A 246 -5.70 1.46 16.65
C PHE A 246 -4.56 2.45 16.95
N ASN A 247 -3.75 2.83 15.98
CA ASN A 247 -2.60 3.71 16.21
C ASN A 247 -3.01 5.17 16.08
N ALA A 248 -2.49 6.03 16.96
CA ALA A 248 -2.79 7.46 16.99
C ALA A 248 -4.30 7.81 16.96
N MET A 249 -5.12 7.03 17.67
CA MET A 249 -6.57 7.26 17.82
C MET A 249 -7.05 6.95 19.24
N THR A 250 -8.32 7.24 19.53
CA THR A 250 -8.96 6.85 20.81
C THR A 250 -8.91 5.33 20.99
N GLY A 251 -8.66 4.88 22.22
CA GLY A 251 -8.63 3.46 22.53
C GLY A 251 -10.01 2.82 22.37
N PHE A 252 -10.03 1.56 21.88
CA PHE A 252 -11.23 0.77 21.77
C PHE A 252 -11.61 0.18 23.12
N THR A 253 -12.59 0.79 23.80
CA THR A 253 -13.08 0.32 25.09
C THR A 253 -14.58 0.01 25.06
N HIS A 254 -15.09 -0.70 26.07
CA HIS A 254 -16.49 -1.14 26.11
C HIS A 254 -17.52 -0.01 26.37
N ARG A 255 -17.09 1.20 26.74
CA ARG A 255 -17.95 2.37 26.90
C ARG A 255 -17.61 3.50 25.96
N GLU A 256 -16.37 3.53 25.46
CA GLU A 256 -15.82 4.53 24.53
C GLU A 256 -15.18 3.76 23.37
N PRO A 257 -15.97 3.28 22.40
CA PRO A 257 -15.44 2.48 21.30
C PRO A 257 -14.69 3.29 20.24
N GLY A 258 -14.82 4.61 20.26
CA GLY A 258 -14.07 5.54 19.42
C GLY A 258 -14.18 5.25 17.93
N VAL A 259 -13.13 5.62 17.19
CA VAL A 259 -13.04 5.43 15.73
C VAL A 259 -13.12 3.94 15.35
N VAL A 260 -12.51 3.05 16.12
CA VAL A 260 -12.52 1.60 15.85
C VAL A 260 -13.93 1.05 15.86
N GLY A 261 -14.74 1.46 16.86
CA GLY A 261 -16.15 1.06 16.94
C GLY A 261 -16.98 1.61 15.78
N ALA A 262 -16.80 2.89 15.45
CA ALA A 262 -17.51 3.52 14.34
C ALA A 262 -17.17 2.89 12.98
N ALA A 263 -15.88 2.56 12.76
CA ALA A 263 -15.44 1.85 11.57
C ALA A 263 -15.97 0.40 11.49
N SER A 264 -16.10 -0.27 12.66
CA SER A 264 -16.71 -1.61 12.72
C SER A 264 -18.17 -1.59 12.27
N ASP A 265 -18.94 -0.60 12.69
CA ASP A 265 -20.37 -0.46 12.38
C ASP A 265 -20.64 0.12 10.98
N ASN A 266 -19.61 0.67 10.32
CA ASN A 266 -19.70 1.19 8.97
C ASN A 266 -19.30 0.11 7.95
N GLU A 267 -20.16 -0.18 6.96
CA GLU A 267 -19.94 -1.25 5.97
C GLU A 267 -19.04 -0.83 4.79
N HIS A 268 -18.72 0.45 4.64
CA HIS A 268 -18.04 0.99 3.46
C HIS A 268 -16.61 1.44 3.73
N ALA A 269 -16.29 1.84 4.96
CA ALA A 269 -14.96 2.34 5.29
C ALA A 269 -13.90 1.23 5.21
N MET A 270 -12.85 1.48 4.44
CA MET A 270 -11.64 0.65 4.42
C MET A 270 -10.75 1.01 5.61
N SER A 271 -10.06 0.04 6.18
CA SER A 271 -9.21 0.25 7.35
C SER A 271 -7.81 -0.27 7.11
N GLU A 272 -6.82 0.61 7.23
CA GLU A 272 -5.41 0.23 7.20
C GLU A 272 -5.01 -0.47 8.48
N ILE A 273 -4.07 -1.42 8.40
CA ILE A 273 -3.55 -2.10 9.58
C ILE A 273 -2.09 -2.52 9.39
N ILE A 274 -1.27 -2.26 10.42
CA ILE A 274 0.16 -2.58 10.43
C ILE A 274 0.36 -3.95 11.07
N CYS A 275 0.88 -4.92 10.31
CA CYS A 275 1.10 -6.29 10.76
C CYS A 275 2.59 -6.63 10.97
N ASP A 276 3.36 -5.72 11.53
CA ASP A 276 4.81 -5.85 11.76
C ASP A 276 5.18 -6.63 13.04
N GLY A 277 4.19 -6.95 13.89
CA GLY A 277 4.40 -7.62 15.19
C GLY A 277 4.85 -6.66 16.31
N VAL A 278 4.90 -5.36 16.06
CA VAL A 278 5.30 -4.31 17.02
C VAL A 278 4.13 -3.40 17.38
N HIS A 279 3.44 -2.87 16.36
CA HIS A 279 2.37 -1.87 16.53
C HIS A 279 1.12 -2.46 17.19
N ILE A 280 0.76 -3.67 16.83
CA ILE A 280 -0.52 -4.27 17.27
C ILE A 280 -0.28 -5.71 17.73
N HIS A 281 -0.81 -6.05 18.90
CA HIS A 281 -0.76 -7.41 19.42
C HIS A 281 -1.53 -8.38 18.49
N PRO A 282 -1.01 -9.60 18.18
CA PRO A 282 -1.64 -10.55 17.26
C PRO A 282 -3.11 -10.88 17.56
N SER A 283 -3.51 -10.89 18.84
CA SER A 283 -4.93 -11.10 19.18
C SER A 283 -5.83 -9.95 18.76
N MET A 284 -5.32 -8.70 18.74
CA MET A 284 -6.07 -7.52 18.29
C MET A 284 -6.16 -7.48 16.76
N ILE A 285 -5.13 -7.94 16.04
CA ILE A 285 -5.22 -8.17 14.60
C ILE A 285 -6.37 -9.14 14.28
N ARG A 286 -6.40 -10.31 14.94
CA ARG A 286 -7.51 -11.27 14.73
C ARG A 286 -8.87 -10.72 15.13
N ALA A 287 -8.95 -9.89 16.16
CA ALA A 287 -10.20 -9.23 16.57
C ALA A 287 -10.66 -8.24 15.50
N ALA A 288 -9.75 -7.42 14.94
CA ALA A 288 -10.06 -6.49 13.86
C ALA A 288 -10.66 -7.20 12.64
N PHE A 289 -10.07 -8.31 12.21
CA PHE A 289 -10.62 -9.11 11.10
C PHE A 289 -12.00 -9.71 11.36
N LYS A 290 -12.34 -9.98 12.64
CA LYS A 290 -13.69 -10.43 13.02
C LYS A 290 -14.71 -9.29 13.04
N MET A 291 -14.28 -8.09 13.36
CA MET A 291 -15.15 -6.91 13.44
C MET A 291 -15.39 -6.27 12.06
N MET A 292 -14.33 -6.17 11.24
CA MET A 292 -14.33 -5.31 10.04
C MET A 292 -14.55 -6.07 8.72
N SER A 293 -14.58 -7.39 8.70
CA SER A 293 -14.44 -8.25 7.53
C SER A 293 -13.09 -8.12 6.78
N ALA A 294 -12.69 -9.18 6.08
CA ALA A 294 -11.40 -9.21 5.37
C ALA A 294 -11.37 -8.27 4.16
N GLU A 295 -12.51 -8.03 3.53
CA GLU A 295 -12.65 -7.20 2.32
C GLU A 295 -12.38 -5.72 2.60
N ARG A 296 -12.53 -5.28 3.85
CA ARG A 296 -12.32 -3.89 4.27
C ARG A 296 -10.97 -3.64 4.93
N MET A 297 -10.12 -4.67 5.09
CA MET A 297 -8.81 -4.54 5.69
C MET A 297 -7.73 -4.34 4.63
N ILE A 298 -6.84 -3.38 4.87
CA ILE A 298 -5.69 -3.09 3.99
C ILE A 298 -4.42 -3.21 4.82
N PHE A 299 -3.49 -4.05 4.38
CA PHE A 299 -2.15 -4.07 4.98
C PHE A 299 -1.34 -2.90 4.44
N ILE A 300 -0.69 -2.22 5.37
CA ILE A 300 0.27 -1.16 5.11
C ILE A 300 1.58 -1.47 5.85
N SER A 301 2.68 -0.93 5.38
CA SER A 301 3.95 -1.04 6.10
C SER A 301 4.13 0.06 7.13
N ASP A 302 3.65 1.25 6.85
CA ASP A 302 3.97 2.46 7.61
C ASP A 302 5.49 2.62 7.80
N SER A 303 6.26 2.16 6.79
CA SER A 303 7.73 2.13 6.85
C SER A 303 8.30 3.54 6.76
N MET A 304 9.40 3.77 7.49
CA MET A 304 10.09 5.05 7.48
C MET A 304 11.50 4.89 6.89
N ARG A 305 12.23 6.01 6.68
CA ARG A 305 13.54 6.04 6.01
C ARG A 305 14.56 5.01 6.50
N ALA A 306 14.44 4.53 7.75
CA ALA A 306 15.35 3.52 8.30
C ALA A 306 15.03 2.09 7.82
N THR A 307 13.92 1.87 7.12
CA THR A 307 13.59 0.54 6.57
C THR A 307 14.67 0.10 5.59
N GLY A 308 15.22 -1.11 5.82
CA GLY A 308 16.36 -1.62 5.06
C GLY A 308 17.73 -1.10 5.52
N MET A 309 17.79 -0.26 6.56
CA MET A 309 19.00 0.31 7.13
C MET A 309 19.38 -0.40 8.46
N PRO A 310 20.64 -0.30 8.94
CA PRO A 310 21.04 -0.84 10.24
C PRO A 310 20.41 -0.07 11.41
N ASP A 311 20.50 -0.64 12.62
CA ASP A 311 20.18 0.08 13.85
C ASP A 311 20.93 1.40 13.93
N GLY A 312 20.26 2.47 14.40
CA GLY A 312 20.88 3.79 14.44
C GLY A 312 19.92 4.92 14.80
N GLN A 313 20.36 6.14 14.52
CA GLN A 313 19.55 7.35 14.64
C GLN A 313 19.17 7.83 13.24
N TYR A 314 17.90 8.20 13.09
CA TYR A 314 17.27 8.65 11.86
C TYR A 314 16.34 9.80 12.17
N THR A 315 15.59 10.26 11.17
CA THR A 315 14.55 11.28 11.34
C THR A 315 13.25 10.84 10.68
N LEU A 316 12.13 11.33 11.18
CA LEU A 316 10.81 11.23 10.57
C LEU A 316 10.08 12.56 10.77
N GLY A 317 9.67 13.24 9.69
CA GLY A 317 9.01 14.54 9.77
C GLY A 317 9.83 15.60 10.54
N GLY A 318 11.17 15.53 10.48
CA GLY A 318 12.06 16.42 11.21
C GLY A 318 12.28 16.07 12.69
N LEU A 319 11.65 15.01 13.20
CA LEU A 319 11.83 14.53 14.57
C LEU A 319 12.87 13.42 14.64
N ASP A 320 13.70 13.42 15.70
CA ASP A 320 14.74 12.41 15.90
C ASP A 320 14.13 11.06 16.30
N VAL A 321 14.52 10.00 15.58
CA VAL A 321 14.07 8.62 15.76
C VAL A 321 15.27 7.71 16.07
N LYS A 322 15.12 6.83 17.04
CA LYS A 322 16.06 5.74 17.33
C LYS A 322 15.47 4.42 16.84
N VAL A 323 16.28 3.68 16.07
CA VAL A 323 15.95 2.33 15.62
C VAL A 323 16.78 1.31 16.38
N THR A 324 16.11 0.29 16.90
CA THR A 324 16.74 -0.86 17.57
C THR A 324 15.94 -2.13 17.19
N GLY A 325 16.57 -3.03 16.43
CA GLY A 325 15.91 -4.21 15.86
C GLY A 325 14.75 -3.80 14.94
N ASN A 326 13.53 -4.25 15.26
CA ASN A 326 12.32 -3.92 14.48
C ASN A 326 11.51 -2.76 15.08
N ARG A 327 12.11 -1.93 15.96
CA ARG A 327 11.41 -0.82 16.61
C ARG A 327 12.03 0.51 16.24
N ALA A 328 11.20 1.44 15.75
CA ALA A 328 11.51 2.85 15.59
C ALA A 328 10.74 3.65 16.65
N THR A 329 11.44 4.50 17.40
CA THR A 329 10.84 5.30 18.47
C THR A 329 11.40 6.72 18.47
N LEU A 330 10.55 7.71 18.78
CA LEU A 330 11.01 9.07 19.02
C LEU A 330 12.05 9.09 20.15
N VAL A 331 13.12 9.85 19.95
CA VAL A 331 14.17 10.03 20.98
C VAL A 331 13.63 10.82 22.17
N SER A 332 12.65 11.70 21.94
CA SER A 332 12.09 12.61 22.96
C SER A 332 11.31 11.88 24.05
N ASP A 333 10.48 10.90 23.72
CA ASP A 333 9.51 10.29 24.64
C ASP A 333 9.31 8.78 24.48
N GLY A 334 9.96 8.16 23.48
CA GLY A 334 9.82 6.72 23.21
C GLY A 334 8.56 6.30 22.46
N THR A 335 7.75 7.24 21.97
CA THR A 335 6.59 6.96 21.12
C THR A 335 7.02 6.23 19.85
N LEU A 336 6.26 5.21 19.41
CA LEU A 336 6.49 4.56 18.11
C LEU A 336 6.40 5.59 16.98
N ALA A 337 7.30 5.49 16.02
CA ALA A 337 7.48 6.48 14.95
C ALA A 337 7.63 5.79 13.60
N GLY A 338 6.52 5.41 13.00
CA GLY A 338 6.47 4.54 11.83
C GLY A 338 7.04 3.13 12.10
N SER A 339 7.22 2.35 11.05
CA SER A 339 7.84 1.03 11.15
C SER A 339 9.20 0.96 10.43
N VAL A 340 9.93 -0.12 10.64
CA VAL A 340 11.13 -0.49 9.87
C VAL A 340 10.91 -1.81 9.11
N THR A 341 9.64 -2.14 8.82
CA THR A 341 9.22 -3.39 8.19
C THR A 341 8.59 -3.08 6.83
N ASN A 342 9.01 -3.75 5.76
CA ASN A 342 8.36 -3.63 4.45
C ASN A 342 7.02 -4.40 4.39
N LEU A 343 6.17 -4.11 3.40
CA LEU A 343 4.84 -4.70 3.27
C LEU A 343 4.86 -6.23 3.08
N ALA A 344 5.86 -6.78 2.38
CA ALA A 344 5.98 -8.24 2.20
C ALA A 344 6.24 -8.96 3.53
N ASP A 345 7.04 -8.37 4.40
CA ASP A 345 7.30 -8.88 5.74
C ASP A 345 6.09 -8.68 6.66
N CYS A 346 5.34 -7.57 6.55
CA CYS A 346 4.05 -7.40 7.23
C CYS A 346 3.07 -8.51 6.83
N MET A 347 2.90 -8.78 5.53
CA MET A 347 2.04 -9.85 5.03
C MET A 347 2.49 -11.23 5.55
N ARG A 348 3.80 -11.53 5.49
CA ARG A 348 4.35 -12.79 6.01
C ARG A 348 4.14 -12.93 7.52
N THR A 349 4.34 -11.87 8.28
CA THR A 349 4.13 -11.85 9.74
C THR A 349 2.65 -12.08 10.09
N ALA A 350 1.73 -11.46 9.35
CA ALA A 350 0.29 -11.68 9.53
C ALA A 350 -0.08 -13.16 9.39
N VAL A 351 0.50 -13.86 8.40
CA VAL A 351 0.23 -15.29 8.19
C VAL A 351 0.93 -16.15 9.23
N THR A 352 2.25 -15.99 9.40
CA THR A 352 3.08 -16.93 10.16
C THR A 352 2.99 -16.74 11.68
N GLN A 353 2.68 -15.53 12.16
CA GLN A 353 2.70 -15.18 13.58
C GLN A 353 1.34 -14.75 14.13
N MET A 354 0.45 -14.23 13.27
CA MET A 354 -0.84 -13.68 13.73
C MET A 354 -2.02 -14.59 13.40
N GLY A 355 -1.82 -15.61 12.52
CA GLY A 355 -2.83 -16.60 12.18
C GLY A 355 -3.88 -16.11 11.17
N ILE A 356 -3.52 -15.13 10.34
CA ILE A 356 -4.36 -14.69 9.22
C ILE A 356 -4.16 -15.68 8.05
N PRO A 357 -5.23 -16.20 7.42
CA PRO A 357 -5.10 -17.06 6.24
C PRO A 357 -4.31 -16.39 5.13
N LEU A 358 -3.49 -17.17 4.40
CA LEU A 358 -2.64 -16.62 3.32
C LEU A 358 -3.47 -15.92 2.25
N GLU A 359 -4.59 -16.50 1.86
CA GLU A 359 -5.51 -15.95 0.86
C GLU A 359 -6.03 -14.57 1.27
N THR A 360 -6.39 -14.42 2.54
CA THR A 360 -6.83 -13.16 3.14
C THR A 360 -5.68 -12.14 3.17
N ALA A 361 -4.50 -12.56 3.61
CA ALA A 361 -3.33 -11.67 3.69
C ALA A 361 -2.92 -11.15 2.30
N VAL A 362 -2.97 -12.00 1.28
CA VAL A 362 -2.73 -11.57 -0.11
C VAL A 362 -3.78 -10.56 -0.57
N ALA A 363 -5.07 -10.80 -0.31
CA ALA A 363 -6.13 -9.83 -0.66
C ALA A 363 -5.91 -8.47 0.01
N CYS A 364 -5.56 -8.45 1.31
CA CYS A 364 -5.30 -7.22 2.07
C CYS A 364 -4.08 -6.44 1.58
N ALA A 365 -3.11 -7.09 0.94
CA ALA A 365 -1.90 -6.46 0.42
C ALA A 365 -1.93 -6.20 -1.10
N THR A 366 -3.01 -6.59 -1.80
CA THR A 366 -3.10 -6.48 -3.27
C THR A 366 -4.45 -5.96 -3.76
N LYS A 367 -5.51 -6.74 -3.63
CA LYS A 367 -6.86 -6.42 -4.11
C LYS A 367 -7.47 -5.23 -3.37
N ASN A 368 -7.46 -5.28 -2.05
CA ASN A 368 -8.12 -4.26 -1.23
C ASN A 368 -7.49 -2.88 -1.39
N PRO A 369 -6.14 -2.70 -1.33
CA PRO A 369 -5.54 -1.40 -1.62
C PRO A 369 -5.76 -0.96 -3.08
N ALA A 370 -5.81 -1.89 -4.05
CA ALA A 370 -6.13 -1.54 -5.44
C ALA A 370 -7.55 -0.99 -5.58
N ILE A 371 -8.53 -1.57 -4.89
CA ILE A 371 -9.93 -1.08 -4.85
C ILE A 371 -9.96 0.31 -4.22
N SER A 372 -9.32 0.48 -3.06
CA SER A 372 -9.31 1.76 -2.33
C SER A 372 -8.65 2.89 -3.12
N LEU A 373 -7.60 2.58 -3.90
CA LEU A 373 -6.93 3.52 -4.80
C LEU A 373 -7.69 3.76 -6.13
N GLY A 374 -8.73 2.97 -6.43
CA GLY A 374 -9.45 3.05 -7.70
C GLY A 374 -8.68 2.49 -8.91
N ILE A 375 -7.70 1.59 -8.69
CA ILE A 375 -6.84 1.02 -9.75
C ILE A 375 -7.05 -0.50 -9.93
N TYR A 376 -8.13 -1.06 -9.39
CA TYR A 376 -8.34 -2.52 -9.43
C TYR A 376 -8.52 -3.06 -10.85
N GLU A 377 -9.04 -2.27 -11.78
CA GLU A 377 -9.16 -2.67 -13.19
C GLU A 377 -7.80 -2.95 -13.87
N GLU A 378 -6.73 -2.31 -13.35
CA GLU A 378 -5.39 -2.44 -13.91
C GLU A 378 -4.52 -3.48 -13.19
N ARG A 379 -4.68 -3.64 -11.86
CA ARG A 379 -3.80 -4.45 -10.99
C ARG A 379 -4.50 -4.97 -9.74
N GLY A 380 -3.81 -5.67 -8.85
CA GLY A 380 -4.36 -6.20 -7.60
C GLY A 380 -4.96 -7.60 -7.72
N SER A 381 -4.96 -8.20 -8.93
CA SER A 381 -5.28 -9.62 -9.16
C SER A 381 -4.53 -10.18 -10.36
N ILE A 382 -4.36 -11.51 -10.41
CA ILE A 382 -3.82 -12.21 -11.58
C ILE A 382 -5.00 -12.55 -12.51
N SER A 383 -5.38 -11.57 -13.33
CA SER A 383 -6.51 -11.67 -14.26
C SER A 383 -6.12 -11.20 -15.66
N ILE A 384 -6.75 -11.78 -16.67
CA ILE A 384 -6.48 -11.42 -18.08
C ILE A 384 -6.77 -9.94 -18.31
N GLY A 385 -5.85 -9.26 -19.00
CA GLY A 385 -5.92 -7.82 -19.30
C GLY A 385 -5.24 -6.93 -18.29
N LYS A 386 -4.94 -7.43 -17.09
CA LYS A 386 -4.25 -6.65 -16.04
C LYS A 386 -2.74 -6.67 -16.21
N LYS A 387 -2.06 -5.75 -15.55
CA LYS A 387 -0.60 -5.66 -15.54
C LYS A 387 0.04 -6.94 -15.02
N ALA A 388 1.09 -7.36 -15.67
CA ALA A 388 1.86 -8.55 -15.33
C ALA A 388 2.86 -8.25 -14.19
N ASP A 389 2.33 -7.82 -13.06
CA ASP A 389 3.05 -7.61 -11.80
C ASP A 389 2.78 -8.84 -10.92
N ILE A 390 3.76 -9.76 -10.82
CA ILE A 390 3.57 -11.08 -10.21
C ILE A 390 4.76 -11.38 -9.30
N LEU A 391 4.47 -11.89 -8.11
CA LEU A 391 5.47 -12.37 -7.17
C LEU A 391 5.44 -13.88 -7.10
N LEU A 392 6.63 -14.50 -7.05
CA LEU A 392 6.78 -15.91 -6.72
C LEU A 392 7.32 -16.05 -5.30
N LEU A 393 6.56 -16.72 -4.44
CA LEU A 393 6.93 -16.99 -3.04
C LEU A 393 7.15 -18.49 -2.86
N ASP A 394 8.15 -18.85 -2.03
CA ASP A 394 8.31 -20.24 -1.62
C ASP A 394 7.28 -20.68 -0.56
N GLN A 395 7.39 -21.91 -0.06
CA GLN A 395 6.47 -22.47 0.94
C GLN A 395 6.56 -21.76 2.31
N ASN A 396 7.66 -21.02 2.56
CA ASN A 396 7.85 -20.19 3.76
C ASN A 396 7.44 -18.74 3.51
N LEU A 397 6.78 -18.44 2.39
CA LEU A 397 6.37 -17.12 1.95
C LEU A 397 7.56 -16.15 1.74
N THR A 398 8.75 -16.70 1.48
CA THR A 398 9.93 -15.90 1.13
C THR A 398 9.87 -15.55 -0.35
N LEU A 399 10.09 -14.27 -0.66
CA LEU A 399 10.12 -13.76 -2.03
C LEU A 399 11.29 -14.40 -2.81
N LYS A 400 10.99 -15.07 -3.92
CA LYS A 400 11.96 -15.68 -4.83
C LYS A 400 12.14 -14.89 -6.10
N LYS A 401 11.09 -14.27 -6.60
CA LYS A 401 11.15 -13.52 -7.85
C LYS A 401 10.07 -12.45 -7.88
N VAL A 402 10.45 -11.29 -8.36
CA VAL A 402 9.54 -10.22 -8.75
C VAL A 402 9.49 -10.17 -10.27
N ILE A 403 8.30 -10.30 -10.82
CA ILE A 403 8.02 -10.04 -12.23
C ILE A 403 7.25 -8.71 -12.24
N LYS A 404 7.90 -7.68 -12.77
CA LYS A 404 7.33 -6.33 -12.87
C LYS A 404 7.12 -6.01 -14.35
N SER A 405 5.88 -5.67 -14.71
CA SER A 405 5.50 -5.36 -16.09
C SER A 405 5.92 -6.48 -17.08
N GLY A 406 5.73 -7.74 -16.65
CA GLY A 406 6.04 -8.91 -17.48
C GLY A 406 7.53 -9.20 -17.70
N ARG A 407 8.44 -8.65 -16.87
CA ARG A 407 9.90 -8.82 -16.96
C ARG A 407 10.52 -9.30 -15.67
#